data_07325277bcbc61e18c6468dccb63e19b
#
_entry.id   07325277bcbc61e18c6468dccb63e19b
#
_cell.length_a   1.000
_cell.length_b   1.000
_cell.length_c   1.000
_cell.angle_alpha   90.00
_cell.angle_beta   90.00
_cell.angle_gamma   90.00
#
_symmetry.space_group_name_H-M   'P 1'
#
loop_
_entity.id
_entity.type
_entity.pdbx_description
1 polymer ?
#
loop_
_entity_poly.entity_id
_entity_poly.type
_entity_poly.pdbx_seq_one_letter_code
_entity_poly.pdbx_strand_id
1 'polypeptide(L)'
;MPVILSFERVLGELLIARRGFHGDSARGRVVNDSRKVLPGDIFVAIPGTVSDGHNYIDAAIKARAQVVIHQHPLSHYAPHTTYLMVTSTRLAYARCCREFNGCPDRELPLFGVTGTNGKTTTVYMIEHLLRAGGRSCGLISTVETRDGKIVRPADCTTPEAGVLFPLLAEMRRNRLAAAAMELSSHALDQGRVAGTVFRVAVFTNLSGDHLDYHRDMEHYYHAKKRLFTEQLSPKAVSYTHLRAHETDQYL
;
A
#
# COMPACT_ATOMS: atom_id res chain seq x y z
N MET A 1 -18.08 3.87 -13.78
CA MET A 1 -17.26 4.47 -14.87
C MET A 1 -15.81 4.09 -14.62
N PRO A 2 -14.99 3.83 -15.66
CA PRO A 2 -13.56 3.61 -15.47
C PRO A 2 -12.92 4.87 -14.87
N VAL A 3 -12.09 4.71 -13.86
CA VAL A 3 -11.35 5.80 -13.24
C VAL A 3 -10.28 6.27 -14.22
N ILE A 4 -10.22 7.58 -14.46
CA ILE A 4 -9.17 8.20 -15.26
C ILE A 4 -8.09 8.69 -14.30
N LEU A 5 -6.87 8.15 -14.41
CA LEU A 5 -5.74 8.65 -13.63
C LEU A 5 -5.18 9.92 -14.27
N SER A 6 -5.19 11.03 -13.54
CA SER A 6 -4.38 12.20 -13.85
C SER A 6 -3.00 12.02 -13.20
N PHE A 7 -1.97 11.93 -14.00
CA PHE A 7 -0.62 11.63 -13.51
C PHE A 7 -0.04 12.80 -12.70
N GLU A 8 -0.25 14.03 -13.11
CA GLU A 8 0.20 15.19 -12.33
C GLU A 8 -0.43 15.22 -10.94
N ARG A 9 -1.74 14.98 -10.85
CA ARG A 9 -2.44 14.96 -9.57
C ARG A 9 -1.99 13.79 -8.69
N VAL A 10 -1.78 12.60 -9.27
CA VAL A 10 -1.47 11.38 -8.50
C VAL A 10 -0.01 11.33 -8.09
N LEU A 11 0.88 11.68 -9.00
CA LEU A 11 2.32 11.59 -8.79
C LEU A 11 2.88 12.84 -8.12
N GLY A 12 2.35 14.04 -8.49
CA GLY A 12 2.77 15.29 -7.89
C GLY A 12 4.29 15.45 -7.85
N GLU A 13 4.83 15.64 -6.66
CA GLU A 13 6.27 15.80 -6.42
C GLU A 13 7.14 14.57 -6.77
N LEU A 14 6.54 13.41 -6.98
CA LEU A 14 7.28 12.25 -7.44
C LEU A 14 7.67 12.33 -8.92
N LEU A 15 6.91 13.08 -9.74
CA LEU A 15 7.11 13.16 -11.18
C LEU A 15 8.32 14.04 -11.52
N ILE A 16 9.34 13.44 -12.12
CA ILE A 16 10.57 14.14 -12.57
C ILE A 16 10.44 14.57 -14.02
N ALA A 17 10.03 13.66 -14.89
CA ALA A 17 9.96 13.90 -16.32
C ALA A 17 8.87 13.06 -16.98
N ARG A 18 8.41 13.55 -18.11
CA ARG A 18 7.44 12.87 -18.95
C ARG A 18 7.88 12.86 -20.40
N ARG A 19 7.72 11.72 -21.06
CA ARG A 19 7.94 11.55 -22.50
C ARG A 19 6.82 10.72 -23.10
N GLY A 20 6.43 11.02 -24.36
CA GLY A 20 5.50 10.20 -25.14
C GLY A 20 4.17 10.86 -25.46
N PHE A 21 3.28 10.08 -26.07
CA PHE A 21 2.23 10.52 -26.97
C PHE A 21 0.85 10.75 -26.31
N HIS A 22 0.59 10.14 -25.15
CA HIS A 22 -0.72 10.21 -24.52
C HIS A 22 -0.81 11.39 -23.55
N GLY A 23 -2.02 11.97 -23.44
CA GLY A 23 -2.32 13.07 -22.52
C GLY A 23 -1.95 12.76 -21.05
N ASP A 24 -2.25 13.68 -20.14
CA ASP A 24 -1.94 13.54 -18.70
C ASP A 24 -2.77 12.45 -17.99
N SER A 25 -3.39 11.53 -18.71
CA SER A 25 -4.30 10.56 -18.11
C SER A 25 -4.29 9.21 -18.82
N ALA A 26 -4.57 8.14 -18.07
CA ALA A 26 -4.78 6.79 -18.58
C ALA A 26 -5.97 6.12 -17.87
N ARG A 27 -6.50 5.06 -18.52
CA ARG A 27 -7.65 4.28 -18.04
C ARG A 27 -7.31 2.82 -17.77
N GLY A 28 -6.10 2.39 -18.05
CA GLY A 28 -5.64 1.02 -17.86
C GLY A 28 -5.42 0.68 -16.40
N ARG A 29 -5.36 -0.63 -16.10
CA ARG A 29 -5.02 -1.12 -14.77
C ARG A 29 -3.58 -0.75 -14.43
N VAL A 30 -3.29 -0.64 -13.14
CA VAL A 30 -1.94 -0.40 -12.64
C VAL A 30 -1.32 -1.75 -12.24
N VAL A 31 -0.25 -2.16 -12.92
CA VAL A 31 0.40 -3.45 -12.74
C VAL A 31 1.91 -3.31 -12.60
N ASN A 32 2.53 -4.15 -11.77
CA ASN A 32 3.98 -4.21 -11.56
C ASN A 32 4.62 -5.55 -12.00
N ASP A 33 3.81 -6.46 -12.56
CA ASP A 33 4.27 -7.72 -13.15
C ASP A 33 4.05 -7.66 -14.66
N SER A 34 5.13 -7.65 -15.44
CA SER A 34 5.08 -7.54 -16.90
C SER A 34 4.31 -8.68 -17.58
N ARG A 35 4.23 -9.86 -16.94
CA ARG A 35 3.47 -11.03 -17.43
C ARG A 35 1.96 -10.85 -17.35
N LYS A 36 1.50 -9.90 -16.51
CA LYS A 36 0.08 -9.58 -16.27
C LYS A 36 -0.39 -8.36 -17.06
N VAL A 37 0.50 -7.72 -17.81
CA VAL A 37 0.18 -6.54 -18.61
C VAL A 37 -0.79 -6.92 -19.73
N LEU A 38 -1.87 -6.17 -19.86
CA LEU A 38 -2.78 -6.19 -21.00
C LEU A 38 -2.69 -4.88 -21.78
N PRO A 39 -3.13 -4.84 -23.06
CA PRO A 39 -3.16 -3.62 -23.86
C PRO A 39 -3.87 -2.47 -23.13
N GLY A 40 -3.20 -1.33 -23.04
CA GLY A 40 -3.72 -0.14 -22.36
C GLY A 40 -3.36 -0.03 -20.87
N ASP A 41 -2.76 -1.03 -20.25
CA ASP A 41 -2.35 -1.00 -18.85
C ASP A 41 -1.21 0.00 -18.58
N ILE A 42 -1.09 0.38 -17.32
CA ILE A 42 -0.01 1.18 -16.75
C ILE A 42 0.96 0.22 -16.07
N PHE A 43 2.14 0.03 -16.64
CA PHE A 43 3.19 -0.78 -16.04
C PHE A 43 4.09 0.07 -15.13
N VAL A 44 4.34 -0.38 -13.91
CA VAL A 44 5.24 0.28 -12.96
C VAL A 44 6.45 -0.60 -12.73
N ALA A 45 7.61 -0.12 -13.15
CA ALA A 45 8.90 -0.83 -13.02
C ALA A 45 9.46 -0.65 -11.60
N ILE A 46 9.16 -1.59 -10.71
CA ILE A 46 9.58 -1.51 -9.31
C ILE A 46 10.89 -2.27 -9.11
N PRO A 47 11.95 -1.65 -8.52
CA PRO A 47 13.13 -2.37 -8.07
C PRO A 47 12.75 -3.37 -6.97
N GLY A 48 12.86 -4.66 -7.26
CA GLY A 48 12.63 -5.73 -6.30
C GLY A 48 13.92 -6.18 -5.62
N THR A 49 13.80 -7.00 -4.59
CA THR A 49 14.95 -7.60 -3.88
C THR A 49 15.64 -8.71 -4.67
N VAL A 50 14.89 -9.43 -5.50
CA VAL A 50 15.39 -10.55 -6.33
C VAL A 50 15.57 -10.12 -7.78
N SER A 51 14.73 -9.23 -8.28
CA SER A 51 14.75 -8.82 -9.69
C SER A 51 14.28 -7.38 -9.83
N ASP A 52 14.95 -6.61 -10.69
CA ASP A 52 14.56 -5.23 -10.99
C ASP A 52 13.49 -5.20 -12.09
N GLY A 53 12.34 -4.59 -11.77
CA GLY A 53 11.23 -4.39 -12.70
C GLY A 53 11.60 -3.62 -13.97
N HIS A 54 12.66 -2.80 -13.93
CA HIS A 54 13.16 -2.07 -15.09
C HIS A 54 13.65 -3.00 -16.21
N ASN A 55 14.14 -4.19 -15.87
CA ASN A 55 14.57 -5.21 -16.85
C ASN A 55 13.40 -5.77 -17.67
N TYR A 56 12.15 -5.53 -17.26
CA TYR A 56 10.94 -6.05 -17.91
C TYR A 56 10.14 -4.97 -18.65
N ILE A 57 10.68 -3.75 -18.78
CA ILE A 57 10.00 -2.66 -19.48
C ILE A 57 9.71 -3.04 -20.94
N ASP A 58 10.69 -3.63 -21.65
CA ASP A 58 10.50 -4.06 -23.03
C ASP A 58 9.41 -5.15 -23.18
N ALA A 59 9.31 -6.05 -22.20
CA ALA A 59 8.25 -7.06 -22.17
C ALA A 59 6.86 -6.41 -21.99
N ALA A 60 6.75 -5.42 -21.09
CA ALA A 60 5.53 -4.66 -20.89
C ALA A 60 5.11 -3.87 -22.14
N ILE A 61 6.08 -3.27 -22.84
CA ILE A 61 5.84 -2.55 -24.11
C ILE A 61 5.33 -3.53 -25.20
N LYS A 62 5.98 -4.71 -25.33
CA LYS A 62 5.52 -5.75 -26.26
C LYS A 62 4.10 -6.22 -25.94
N ALA A 63 3.72 -6.25 -24.67
CA ALA A 63 2.35 -6.52 -24.21
C ALA A 63 1.40 -5.32 -24.36
N ARG A 64 1.85 -4.21 -25.00
CA ARG A 64 1.09 -2.99 -25.29
C ARG A 64 0.69 -2.21 -24.04
N ALA A 65 1.60 -2.12 -23.06
CA ALA A 65 1.43 -1.14 -21.97
C ALA A 65 1.32 0.28 -22.59
N GLN A 66 0.28 1.01 -22.18
CA GLN A 66 0.08 2.39 -22.62
C GLN A 66 1.03 3.36 -21.91
N VAL A 67 1.33 3.09 -20.66
CA VAL A 67 2.17 3.91 -19.80
C VAL A 67 3.20 3.04 -19.11
N VAL A 68 4.43 3.53 -19.02
CA VAL A 68 5.51 2.96 -18.22
C VAL A 68 5.96 3.97 -17.18
N ILE A 69 5.86 3.61 -15.90
CA ILE A 69 6.41 4.41 -14.80
C ILE A 69 7.75 3.78 -14.39
N HIS A 70 8.80 4.58 -14.41
CA HIS A 70 10.17 4.12 -14.16
C HIS A 70 10.95 5.13 -13.31
N GLN A 71 12.10 4.68 -12.75
CA GLN A 71 12.87 5.46 -11.78
C GLN A 71 14.21 5.93 -12.33
N HIS A 72 14.72 5.28 -13.38
CA HIS A 72 16.02 5.58 -13.98
C HIS A 72 15.86 5.96 -15.46
N PRO A 73 16.73 6.82 -16.01
CA PRO A 73 16.74 7.10 -17.45
C PRO A 73 16.83 5.81 -18.27
N LEU A 74 16.06 5.71 -19.34
CA LEU A 74 16.06 4.57 -20.25
C LEU A 74 16.92 4.88 -21.46
N SER A 75 17.59 3.88 -22.01
CA SER A 75 18.37 3.98 -23.25
C SER A 75 17.51 4.12 -24.50
N HIS A 76 16.26 3.63 -24.43
CA HIS A 76 15.34 3.61 -25.54
C HIS A 76 13.91 3.94 -25.09
N TYR A 77 13.15 4.64 -25.95
CA TYR A 77 11.76 5.01 -25.76
C TYR A 77 10.95 4.59 -26.99
N ALA A 78 10.10 3.60 -26.84
CA ALA A 78 9.25 3.12 -27.93
C ALA A 78 8.18 4.17 -28.30
N PRO A 79 7.82 4.31 -29.59
CA PRO A 79 6.68 5.12 -30.00
C PRO A 79 5.37 4.56 -29.41
N HIS A 80 4.37 5.42 -29.26
CA HIS A 80 3.02 5.06 -28.75
C HIS A 80 2.96 4.61 -27.27
N THR A 81 4.04 4.75 -26.51
CA THR A 81 4.06 4.54 -25.07
C THR A 81 4.38 5.85 -24.34
N THR A 82 3.67 6.16 -23.29
CA THR A 82 4.01 7.28 -22.40
C THR A 82 4.93 6.79 -21.30
N TYR A 83 6.01 7.54 -21.06
CA TYR A 83 6.98 7.25 -20.02
C TYR A 83 6.93 8.34 -18.96
N LEU A 84 6.84 7.92 -17.71
CA LEU A 84 6.83 8.79 -16.55
C LEU A 84 8.01 8.42 -15.66
N MET A 85 9.01 9.30 -15.61
CA MET A 85 10.14 9.13 -14.70
C MET A 85 9.78 9.75 -13.35
N VAL A 86 9.96 8.97 -12.29
CA VAL A 86 9.59 9.34 -10.93
C VAL A 86 10.76 9.14 -9.96
N THR A 87 10.73 9.84 -8.82
CA THR A 87 11.72 9.68 -7.75
C THR A 87 11.62 8.32 -7.06
N SER A 88 10.41 7.72 -7.00
CA SER A 88 10.15 6.41 -6.41
C SER A 88 9.01 5.70 -7.11
N THR A 89 9.30 4.60 -7.79
CA THR A 89 8.28 3.77 -8.44
C THR A 89 7.43 3.00 -7.43
N ARG A 90 7.93 2.70 -6.24
CA ARG A 90 7.13 2.08 -5.16
C ARG A 90 6.03 3.00 -4.67
N LEU A 91 6.37 4.27 -4.37
CA LEU A 91 5.39 5.27 -3.95
C LEU A 91 4.41 5.58 -5.09
N ALA A 92 4.91 5.71 -6.31
CA ALA A 92 4.07 5.91 -7.50
C ALA A 92 3.06 4.77 -7.69
N TYR A 93 3.51 3.51 -7.53
CA TYR A 93 2.64 2.33 -7.64
C TYR A 93 1.50 2.36 -6.62
N ALA A 94 1.82 2.61 -5.35
CA ALA A 94 0.81 2.68 -4.30
C ALA A 94 -0.20 3.81 -4.54
N ARG A 95 0.26 5.01 -4.88
CA ARG A 95 -0.61 6.15 -5.21
C ARG A 95 -1.50 5.89 -6.42
N CYS A 96 -0.95 5.31 -7.49
CA CYS A 96 -1.72 4.92 -8.66
C CYS A 96 -2.76 3.84 -8.35
N CYS A 97 -2.39 2.78 -7.61
CA CYS A 97 -3.33 1.74 -7.19
C CYS A 97 -4.46 2.31 -6.33
N ARG A 98 -4.13 3.21 -5.38
CA ARG A 98 -5.11 3.89 -4.54
C ARG A 98 -6.11 4.69 -5.37
N GLU A 99 -5.63 5.56 -6.25
CA GLU A 99 -6.46 6.42 -7.08
C GLU A 99 -7.30 5.60 -8.07
N PHE A 100 -6.71 4.59 -8.72
CA PHE A 100 -7.41 3.70 -9.64
C PHE A 100 -8.59 2.96 -8.97
N ASN A 101 -8.48 2.67 -7.68
CA ASN A 101 -9.55 2.07 -6.88
C ASN A 101 -10.48 3.10 -6.22
N GLY A 102 -10.39 4.38 -6.62
CA GLY A 102 -11.27 5.46 -6.17
C GLY A 102 -11.03 5.89 -4.74
N CYS A 103 -9.78 5.85 -4.27
CA CYS A 103 -9.36 6.30 -2.93
C CYS A 103 -10.27 5.75 -1.82
N PRO A 104 -10.35 4.43 -1.63
CA PRO A 104 -11.33 3.81 -0.72
C PRO A 104 -11.21 4.29 0.73
N ASP A 105 -10.02 4.68 1.16
CA ASP A 105 -9.70 5.21 2.49
C ASP A 105 -10.34 6.58 2.79
N ARG A 106 -10.89 7.27 1.81
CA ARG A 106 -11.64 8.52 2.02
C ARG A 106 -13.03 8.27 2.60
N GLU A 107 -13.62 7.14 2.28
CA GLU A 107 -14.99 6.77 2.68
C GLU A 107 -15.00 5.63 3.71
N LEU A 108 -13.95 4.79 3.72
CA LEU A 108 -13.76 3.68 4.65
C LEU A 108 -12.72 4.08 5.72
N PRO A 109 -13.11 4.42 6.95
CA PRO A 109 -12.17 4.71 8.03
C PRO A 109 -11.22 3.55 8.29
N LEU A 110 -9.91 3.80 8.24
CA LEU A 110 -8.86 2.81 8.45
C LEU A 110 -8.25 2.92 9.84
N PHE A 111 -8.09 1.77 10.49
CA PHE A 111 -7.39 1.59 11.76
C PHE A 111 -6.11 0.82 11.49
N GLY A 112 -4.95 1.48 11.59
CA GLY A 112 -3.64 0.90 11.34
C GLY A 112 -2.94 0.51 12.63
N VAL A 113 -2.44 -0.71 12.71
CA VAL A 113 -1.70 -1.22 13.87
C VAL A 113 -0.30 -1.63 13.46
N THR A 114 0.71 -1.02 14.06
CA THR A 114 2.12 -1.39 13.90
C THR A 114 2.78 -1.69 15.26
N GLY A 115 3.97 -2.25 15.23
CA GLY A 115 4.76 -2.64 16.39
C GLY A 115 5.50 -3.94 16.10
N THR A 116 6.29 -4.43 17.06
CA THR A 116 6.95 -5.73 16.92
C THR A 116 5.96 -6.85 17.18
N ASN A 117 5.35 -6.90 18.36
CA ASN A 117 4.42 -7.92 18.79
C ASN A 117 3.01 -7.34 19.03
N GLY A 118 1.98 -8.19 19.05
CA GLY A 118 0.62 -7.82 19.40
C GLY A 118 -0.21 -7.16 18.30
N LYS A 119 0.32 -6.96 17.07
CA LYS A 119 -0.43 -6.39 15.95
C LYS A 119 -1.70 -7.17 15.65
N THR A 120 -1.57 -8.47 15.44
CA THR A 120 -2.69 -9.38 15.12
C THR A 120 -3.75 -9.34 16.20
N THR A 121 -3.37 -9.53 17.46
CA THR A 121 -4.31 -9.46 18.59
C THR A 121 -5.05 -8.13 18.62
N THR A 122 -4.33 -7.02 18.43
CA THR A 122 -4.92 -5.69 18.47
C THR A 122 -5.90 -5.44 17.34
N VAL A 123 -5.62 -5.87 16.09
CA VAL A 123 -6.58 -5.69 14.99
C VAL A 123 -7.84 -6.53 15.17
N TYR A 124 -7.71 -7.74 15.73
CA TYR A 124 -8.88 -8.56 16.08
C TYR A 124 -9.70 -7.95 17.23
N MET A 125 -9.05 -7.35 18.24
CA MET A 125 -9.74 -6.60 19.30
C MET A 125 -10.49 -5.40 18.75
N ILE A 126 -9.87 -4.62 17.85
CA ILE A 126 -10.52 -3.46 17.20
C ILE A 126 -11.74 -3.93 16.40
N GLU A 127 -11.59 -4.98 15.59
CA GLU A 127 -12.69 -5.55 14.80
C GLU A 127 -13.83 -6.01 15.71
N HIS A 128 -13.50 -6.74 16.77
CA HIS A 128 -14.48 -7.24 17.74
C HIS A 128 -15.22 -6.10 18.45
N LEU A 129 -14.53 -5.08 18.92
CA LEU A 129 -15.12 -3.91 19.59
C LEU A 129 -16.04 -3.12 18.65
N LEU A 130 -15.65 -2.92 17.40
CA LEU A 130 -16.49 -2.26 16.41
C LEU A 130 -17.77 -3.07 16.15
N ARG A 131 -17.65 -4.39 15.99
CA ARG A 131 -18.80 -5.29 15.80
C ARG A 131 -19.71 -5.34 17.01
N ALA A 132 -19.18 -5.39 18.22
CA ALA A 132 -19.95 -5.32 19.45
C ALA A 132 -20.72 -3.99 19.57
N GLY A 133 -20.15 -2.90 19.04
CA GLY A 133 -20.81 -1.59 18.90
C GLY A 133 -21.73 -1.46 17.69
N GLY A 134 -22.10 -2.58 17.02
CA GLY A 134 -23.01 -2.59 15.86
C GLY A 134 -22.40 -2.06 14.56
N ARG A 135 -21.07 -1.94 14.47
CA ARG A 135 -20.36 -1.44 13.28
C ARG A 135 -19.65 -2.59 12.56
N SER A 136 -19.99 -2.81 11.29
CA SER A 136 -19.27 -3.78 10.46
C SER A 136 -17.83 -3.35 10.21
N CYS A 137 -16.88 -4.28 10.37
CA CYS A 137 -15.45 -3.99 10.19
C CYS A 137 -14.80 -5.05 9.29
N GLY A 138 -14.00 -4.58 8.33
CA GLY A 138 -13.08 -5.40 7.55
C GLY A 138 -11.81 -5.69 8.36
N LEU A 139 -11.13 -6.77 8.02
CA LEU A 139 -9.89 -7.19 8.67
C LEU A 139 -8.81 -7.50 7.63
N ILE A 140 -7.60 -7.02 7.89
CA ILE A 140 -6.39 -7.38 7.14
C ILE A 140 -5.32 -7.72 8.17
N SER A 141 -5.00 -9.01 8.28
CA SER A 141 -4.07 -9.52 9.30
C SER A 141 -3.06 -10.50 8.70
N THR A 142 -2.13 -10.96 9.48
CA THR A 142 -1.19 -12.03 9.11
C THR A 142 -1.90 -13.37 8.90
N VAL A 143 -3.06 -13.57 9.53
CA VAL A 143 -3.81 -14.83 9.50
C VAL A 143 -4.78 -14.87 8.32
N GLU A 144 -5.58 -13.80 8.19
CA GLU A 144 -6.67 -13.76 7.21
C GLU A 144 -7.06 -12.34 6.83
N THR A 145 -7.81 -12.24 5.75
CA THR A 145 -8.50 -11.03 5.33
C THR A 145 -10.01 -11.25 5.31
N ARG A 146 -10.79 -10.27 5.77
CA ARG A 146 -12.27 -10.27 5.78
C ARG A 146 -12.79 -9.02 5.10
N ASP A 147 -13.51 -9.18 4.00
CA ASP A 147 -14.09 -8.07 3.24
C ASP A 147 -15.57 -7.77 3.59
N GLY A 148 -16.08 -8.44 4.62
CA GLY A 148 -17.48 -8.36 5.05
C GLY A 148 -18.39 -9.43 4.43
N LYS A 149 -17.95 -10.11 3.37
CA LYS A 149 -18.66 -11.23 2.73
C LYS A 149 -17.86 -12.51 2.72
N ILE A 150 -16.56 -12.39 2.47
CA ILE A 150 -15.65 -13.52 2.29
C ILE A 150 -14.50 -13.40 3.28
N VAL A 151 -14.12 -14.53 3.83
CA VAL A 151 -12.89 -14.71 4.62
C VAL A 151 -11.90 -15.48 3.76
N ARG A 152 -10.67 -14.96 3.64
CA ARG A 152 -9.59 -15.59 2.88
C ARG A 152 -8.36 -15.70 3.76
N PRO A 153 -7.59 -16.79 3.69
CA PRO A 153 -6.26 -16.85 4.29
C PRO A 153 -5.40 -15.68 3.77
N ALA A 154 -4.53 -15.16 4.61
CA ALA A 154 -3.61 -14.10 4.22
C ALA A 154 -2.30 -14.68 3.66
N ASP A 155 -1.80 -14.14 2.56
CA ASP A 155 -0.49 -14.48 2.01
C ASP A 155 0.65 -13.73 2.75
N CYS A 156 0.34 -12.60 3.36
CA CYS A 156 1.29 -11.77 4.11
C CYS A 156 0.56 -10.80 5.06
N THR A 157 1.30 -10.26 6.03
CA THR A 157 0.77 -9.34 7.06
C THR A 157 0.12 -8.09 6.46
N THR A 158 0.78 -7.48 5.48
CA THR A 158 0.30 -6.28 4.78
C THR A 158 0.44 -6.51 3.29
N PRO A 159 -0.65 -6.62 2.53
CA PRO A 159 -0.61 -6.86 1.10
C PRO A 159 0.13 -5.77 0.31
N GLU A 160 0.65 -6.13 -0.86
CA GLU A 160 1.14 -5.16 -1.84
C GLU A 160 -0.01 -4.25 -2.31
N ALA A 161 0.33 -3.03 -2.74
CA ALA A 161 -0.65 -2.01 -3.12
C ALA A 161 -1.67 -2.49 -4.17
N GLY A 162 -1.22 -3.31 -5.14
CA GLY A 162 -2.09 -3.88 -6.17
C GLY A 162 -3.11 -4.91 -5.66
N VAL A 163 -2.95 -5.41 -4.43
CA VAL A 163 -3.92 -6.29 -3.74
C VAL A 163 -4.69 -5.52 -2.68
N LEU A 164 -4.00 -4.67 -1.93
CA LEU A 164 -4.56 -3.89 -0.83
C LEU A 164 -5.69 -2.96 -1.29
N PHE A 165 -5.46 -2.11 -2.28
CA PHE A 165 -6.46 -1.12 -2.66
C PHE A 165 -7.71 -1.72 -3.33
N PRO A 166 -7.63 -2.77 -4.18
CA PRO A 166 -8.82 -3.53 -4.58
C PRO A 166 -9.60 -4.11 -3.41
N LEU A 167 -8.92 -4.67 -2.40
CA LEU A 167 -9.55 -5.23 -1.20
C LEU A 167 -10.27 -4.13 -0.39
N LEU A 168 -9.64 -2.97 -0.16
CA LEU A 168 -10.28 -1.83 0.50
C LEU A 168 -11.47 -1.30 -0.30
N ALA A 169 -11.38 -1.26 -1.64
CA ALA A 169 -12.50 -0.88 -2.49
C ALA A 169 -13.66 -1.89 -2.41
N GLU A 170 -13.35 -3.20 -2.25
CA GLU A 170 -14.38 -4.23 -2.00
C GLU A 170 -15.07 -4.02 -0.66
N MET A 171 -14.31 -3.79 0.42
CA MET A 171 -14.85 -3.48 1.74
C MET A 171 -15.78 -2.24 1.70
N ARG A 172 -15.39 -1.20 0.96
CA ARG A 172 -16.24 -0.02 0.72
C ARG A 172 -17.53 -0.38 -0.03
N ARG A 173 -17.44 -1.17 -1.11
CA ARG A 173 -18.63 -1.66 -1.86
C ARG A 173 -19.54 -2.50 -0.99
N ASN A 174 -18.99 -3.27 -0.08
CA ASN A 174 -19.74 -4.06 0.91
C ASN A 174 -20.29 -3.20 2.07
N ARG A 175 -20.08 -1.88 2.02
CA ARG A 175 -20.57 -0.89 3.00
C ARG A 175 -20.10 -1.18 4.42
N LEU A 176 -18.87 -1.62 4.57
CA LEU A 176 -18.28 -1.74 5.91
C LEU A 176 -18.08 -0.37 6.53
N ALA A 177 -18.32 -0.29 7.85
CA ALA A 177 -18.19 0.96 8.60
C ALA A 177 -16.74 1.34 8.88
N ALA A 178 -15.81 0.37 8.82
CA ALA A 178 -14.38 0.57 9.02
C ALA A 178 -13.58 -0.64 8.51
N ALA A 179 -12.24 -0.51 8.49
CA ALA A 179 -11.33 -1.64 8.35
C ALA A 179 -10.15 -1.51 9.31
N ALA A 180 -9.79 -2.61 9.99
CA ALA A 180 -8.62 -2.73 10.84
C ALA A 180 -7.53 -3.51 10.10
N MET A 181 -6.29 -3.01 10.10
CA MET A 181 -5.21 -3.68 9.39
C MET A 181 -3.87 -3.62 10.12
N GLU A 182 -3.14 -4.73 10.00
CA GLU A 182 -1.75 -4.80 10.44
C GLU A 182 -0.83 -4.11 9.44
N LEU A 183 0.11 -3.34 9.95
CA LEU A 183 1.14 -2.66 9.16
C LEU A 183 2.52 -3.15 9.61
N SER A 184 3.13 -4.00 8.79
CA SER A 184 4.50 -4.44 9.00
C SER A 184 5.49 -3.32 8.72
N SER A 185 6.66 -3.36 9.37
CA SER A 185 7.74 -2.40 9.10
C SER A 185 8.20 -2.45 7.65
N HIS A 186 8.28 -3.63 7.05
CA HIS A 186 8.57 -3.80 5.63
C HIS A 186 7.57 -3.08 4.72
N ALA A 187 6.27 -3.21 5.02
CA ALA A 187 5.22 -2.57 4.21
C ALA A 187 5.27 -1.05 4.31
N LEU A 188 5.53 -0.52 5.49
CA LEU A 188 5.69 0.92 5.72
C LEU A 188 6.95 1.44 5.03
N ASP A 189 8.08 0.75 5.17
CA ASP A 189 9.35 1.11 4.54
C ASP A 189 9.26 1.05 3.01
N GLN A 190 8.65 0.00 2.48
CA GLN A 190 8.42 -0.18 1.05
C GLN A 190 7.31 0.72 0.49
N GLY A 191 6.63 1.50 1.31
CA GLY A 191 5.58 2.42 0.86
C GLY A 191 4.34 1.74 0.30
N ARG A 192 4.01 0.49 0.72
CA ARG A 192 2.83 -0.25 0.22
C ARG A 192 1.51 0.47 0.47
N VAL A 193 1.47 1.30 1.52
CA VAL A 193 0.32 2.12 1.92
C VAL A 193 0.53 3.61 1.62
N ALA A 194 1.46 3.97 0.73
CA ALA A 194 1.75 5.37 0.45
C ALA A 194 0.52 6.13 -0.08
N GLY A 195 0.28 7.30 0.52
CA GLY A 195 -0.88 8.14 0.23
C GLY A 195 -2.19 7.70 0.89
N THR A 196 -2.22 6.57 1.61
CA THR A 196 -3.37 6.15 2.42
C THR A 196 -3.51 7.04 3.64
N VAL A 197 -4.75 7.30 4.06
CA VAL A 197 -5.05 8.11 5.24
C VAL A 197 -5.72 7.27 6.32
N PHE A 198 -5.03 7.06 7.43
CA PHE A 198 -5.56 6.34 8.60
C PHE A 198 -6.31 7.28 9.54
N ARG A 199 -7.45 6.82 10.06
CA ARG A 199 -8.24 7.50 11.07
C ARG A 199 -7.69 7.27 12.48
N VAL A 200 -7.14 6.09 12.70
CA VAL A 200 -6.51 5.69 13.96
C VAL A 200 -5.22 4.95 13.65
N ALA A 201 -4.17 5.28 14.37
CA ALA A 201 -2.91 4.53 14.34
C ALA A 201 -2.53 4.08 15.75
N VAL A 202 -2.15 2.81 15.87
CA VAL A 202 -1.74 2.18 17.12
C VAL A 202 -0.31 1.69 16.99
N PHE A 203 0.53 2.03 17.96
CA PHE A 203 1.87 1.48 18.13
C PHE A 203 1.88 0.58 19.36
N THR A 204 2.06 -0.72 19.17
CA THR A 204 1.96 -1.68 20.28
C THR A 204 3.23 -1.69 21.15
N ASN A 205 4.37 -1.97 20.54
CA ASN A 205 5.68 -2.00 21.20
C ASN A 205 6.82 -2.00 20.16
N LEU A 206 8.05 -1.86 20.65
CA LEU A 206 9.26 -1.96 19.86
C LEU A 206 10.27 -2.82 20.60
N SER A 207 10.64 -3.96 20.05
CA SER A 207 11.72 -4.83 20.49
C SER A 207 12.54 -5.31 19.29
N GLY A 208 13.70 -5.91 19.51
CA GLY A 208 14.57 -6.34 18.42
C GLY A 208 13.92 -7.39 17.54
N ASP A 209 13.72 -7.06 16.25
CA ASP A 209 13.17 -7.94 15.22
C ASP A 209 13.51 -7.39 13.83
N HIS A 210 13.55 -8.25 12.81
CA HIS A 210 13.79 -7.87 11.42
C HIS A 210 15.05 -7.01 11.15
N LEU A 211 16.11 -7.18 11.96
CA LEU A 211 17.37 -6.42 11.80
C LEU A 211 18.19 -6.90 10.60
N ASP A 212 17.88 -8.08 10.07
CA ASP A 212 18.35 -8.57 8.78
C ASP A 212 17.94 -7.68 7.62
N TYR A 213 16.76 -7.09 7.70
CA TYR A 213 16.22 -6.14 6.72
C TYR A 213 16.53 -4.68 7.08
N HIS A 214 16.30 -4.25 8.32
CA HIS A 214 16.35 -2.85 8.76
C HIS A 214 17.74 -2.36 9.20
N ARG A 215 18.79 -3.21 9.13
CA ARG A 215 20.16 -2.94 9.55
C ARG A 215 20.31 -2.73 11.07
N ASP A 216 19.49 -1.86 11.68
CA ASP A 216 19.52 -1.52 13.11
C ASP A 216 18.13 -1.12 13.65
N MET A 217 18.05 -0.90 14.95
CA MET A 217 16.82 -0.53 15.66
C MET A 217 16.31 0.85 15.27
N GLU A 218 17.17 1.77 14.87
CA GLU A 218 16.78 3.11 14.49
C GLU A 218 16.04 3.11 13.15
N HIS A 219 16.58 2.41 12.14
CA HIS A 219 15.90 2.20 10.84
C HIS A 219 14.57 1.46 11.03
N TYR A 220 14.53 0.44 11.90
CA TYR A 220 13.32 -0.28 12.22
C TYR A 220 12.25 0.61 12.87
N TYR A 221 12.65 1.46 13.82
CA TYR A 221 11.76 2.45 14.43
C TYR A 221 11.27 3.47 13.39
N HIS A 222 12.16 4.03 12.58
CA HIS A 222 11.81 5.00 11.55
C HIS A 222 10.82 4.44 10.52
N ALA A 223 10.98 3.18 10.11
CA ALA A 223 10.02 2.53 9.24
C ALA A 223 8.60 2.52 9.84
N LYS A 224 8.46 2.16 11.13
CA LYS A 224 7.15 2.15 11.83
C LYS A 224 6.61 3.55 12.08
N LYS A 225 7.49 4.52 12.36
CA LYS A 225 7.14 5.92 12.60
C LYS A 225 6.42 6.55 11.41
N ARG A 226 6.69 6.10 10.18
CA ARG A 226 6.05 6.59 8.95
C ARG A 226 4.53 6.50 8.98
N LEU A 227 3.94 5.51 9.67
CA LEU A 227 2.49 5.44 9.89
C LEU A 227 1.96 6.73 10.53
N PHE A 228 2.69 7.28 11.49
CA PHE A 228 2.28 8.44 12.30
C PHE A 228 2.63 9.78 11.64
N THR A 229 3.71 9.82 10.89
CA THR A 229 4.21 11.07 10.28
C THR A 229 3.71 11.31 8.85
N GLU A 230 3.38 10.24 8.11
CA GLU A 230 3.04 10.34 6.69
C GLU A 230 1.60 9.91 6.37
N GLN A 231 0.98 9.06 7.23
CA GLN A 231 -0.26 8.35 6.89
C GLN A 231 -1.46 8.73 7.78
N LEU A 232 -1.27 9.58 8.78
CA LEU A 232 -2.37 9.96 9.68
C LEU A 232 -3.17 11.14 9.12
N SER A 233 -4.50 11.04 9.27
CA SER A 233 -5.40 12.19 9.07
C SER A 233 -5.10 13.30 10.06
N PRO A 234 -5.23 14.59 9.70
CA PRO A 234 -5.11 15.70 10.65
C PRO A 234 -6.07 15.62 11.86
N LYS A 235 -7.17 14.86 11.72
CA LYS A 235 -8.16 14.60 12.78
C LYS A 235 -8.04 13.19 13.38
N ALA A 236 -6.91 12.52 13.15
CA ALA A 236 -6.72 11.14 13.60
C ALA A 236 -6.40 11.06 15.09
N VAL A 237 -6.68 9.88 15.64
CA VAL A 237 -6.24 9.48 16.97
C VAL A 237 -4.95 8.67 16.84
N SER A 238 -3.92 9.08 17.53
CA SER A 238 -2.66 8.34 17.69
C SER A 238 -2.60 7.75 19.08
N TYR A 239 -2.38 6.45 19.19
CA TYR A 239 -2.21 5.75 20.45
C TYR A 239 -0.83 5.07 20.48
N THR A 240 0.04 5.51 21.40
CA THR A 240 1.45 5.10 21.46
C THR A 240 1.86 4.46 22.79
N HIS A 241 0.92 4.20 23.71
CA HIS A 241 1.21 3.70 25.06
C HIS A 241 0.53 2.36 25.37
N LEU A 242 0.53 1.44 24.45
CA LEU A 242 0.30 0.04 24.79
C LEU A 242 1.61 -0.51 25.40
N ARG A 243 1.83 -0.26 26.68
CA ARG A 243 2.69 -1.15 27.46
C ARG A 243 1.92 -2.46 27.59
N ALA A 244 2.35 -3.50 26.87
CA ALA A 244 2.11 -4.86 27.33
C ALA A 244 2.72 -4.89 28.75
N HIS A 245 1.94 -5.13 29.77
CA HIS A 245 2.48 -5.61 31.03
C HIS A 245 3.26 -6.89 30.65
N GLU A 246 4.55 -6.85 30.92
CA GLU A 246 5.48 -7.93 30.60
C GLU A 246 4.95 -9.21 31.21
N THR A 247 4.40 -10.08 30.38
CA THR A 247 4.14 -11.47 30.73
C THR A 247 5.39 -12.35 30.52
N ASP A 248 6.51 -11.75 30.13
CA ASP A 248 7.76 -12.46 29.85
C ASP A 248 8.60 -12.79 31.11
N GLN A 249 8.09 -12.50 32.30
CA GLN A 249 8.81 -12.85 33.56
C GLN A 249 8.46 -14.22 34.14
N TYR A 250 7.62 -15.04 33.49
CA TYR A 250 7.18 -16.33 34.01
C TYR A 250 7.15 -17.46 32.97
N LEU A 251 8.19 -17.58 32.14
CA LEU A 251 8.46 -18.82 31.40
C LEU A 251 9.95 -19.16 31.46
#